data_d69ed3295a63a87cf8c68ad0463c6364
#
_entry.id   d69ed3295a63a87cf8c68ad0463c6364
#
_cell.length_a   1.000
_cell.length_b   1.000
_cell.length_c   1.000
_cell.angle_alpha   90.00
_cell.angle_beta   90.00
_cell.angle_gamma   90.00
#
_symmetry.space_group_name_H-M   'P 1'
#
loop_
_entity.id
_entity.type
_entity.pdbx_description
1 polymer ?
#
loop_
_entity_poly.entity_id
_entity_poly.type
_entity_poly.pdbx_seq_one_letter_code
_entity_poly.pdbx_strand_id
1 'polypeptide(L)'
;MSKHIHILGICGTFMGGIAVLAKQLGYKVTGSDANVYPPMSTQLEEQGIELIEGYDPSQLDPAPGMVIVGNAMSRGNPCIEYMLNRKLAYTSGPQWLSEHLLQHRYVIAASGTHGKTTTAAMVAWILEYAGLEPGFLIGGVPQNFTESARLGGGYFFVIEADEYDTAFFDKRSKFVHYQPNTLIMNNLEYDHADIFPNLSAIQRQFHHVVRTVPSNGLILMPDNVPALDEVIQQGCWTPLQCLGTEHNSHWQAKKLRDDASQFEVYCKGKLAGVVKWGLIGDHNLQNGMMAIAAAHYAGVELNQAIAGLGAFKTPKRRMEVKGEVQGIRVYDDFAHHPTAIATTLAGLRAAVGSERIIAVLEPRSNTMRMGTHQQALAQSLMQADDVLLYQPAGLDWNLQPVADELCVTNRSDSTNESGIDNSHKAAIHQHINDLISDITMRAKAQSGPCHVLIMSNGGFAGIHDKLLAEL
;
A
#
# COMPACT_ATOMS: atom_id res chain seq x y z
N MET A 1 14.44 -16.88 29.73
CA MET A 1 14.51 -17.33 28.32
C MET A 1 15.62 -16.56 27.62
N SER A 2 16.34 -17.18 26.70
CA SER A 2 17.36 -16.51 25.89
C SER A 2 16.68 -15.36 25.13
N LYS A 3 17.26 -14.15 25.15
CA LYS A 3 16.79 -13.00 24.33
C LYS A 3 17.20 -13.14 22.85
N HIS A 4 17.41 -14.35 22.35
CA HIS A 4 17.71 -14.64 20.96
C HIS A 4 16.46 -15.13 20.23
N ILE A 5 16.11 -14.46 19.16
CA ILE A 5 15.05 -14.87 18.21
C ILE A 5 15.65 -15.14 16.85
N HIS A 6 15.09 -16.14 16.15
CA HIS A 6 15.41 -16.43 14.76
C HIS A 6 14.16 -16.28 13.89
N ILE A 7 14.25 -15.53 12.78
CA ILE A 7 13.11 -15.20 11.95
C ILE A 7 13.22 -15.95 10.62
N LEU A 8 12.23 -16.80 10.32
CA LEU A 8 12.12 -17.49 9.03
C LEU A 8 11.30 -16.63 8.04
N GLY A 9 11.87 -16.32 6.88
CA GLY A 9 11.30 -15.39 5.89
C GLY A 9 11.57 -13.92 6.25
N ILE A 10 12.77 -13.63 6.77
CA ILE A 10 13.13 -12.32 7.35
C ILE A 10 13.17 -11.19 6.31
N CYS A 11 13.44 -11.47 5.02
CA CYS A 11 13.57 -10.45 3.98
C CYS A 11 12.22 -9.94 3.44
N GLY A 12 11.09 -10.50 3.89
CA GLY A 12 9.78 -9.90 3.64
C GLY A 12 9.63 -8.56 4.37
N THR A 13 8.99 -7.57 3.76
CA THR A 13 8.88 -6.19 4.30
C THR A 13 8.34 -6.16 5.73
N PHE A 14 7.28 -6.90 6.03
CA PHE A 14 6.70 -6.98 7.36
C PHE A 14 7.65 -7.67 8.35
N MET A 15 8.25 -8.81 7.94
CA MET A 15 9.14 -9.59 8.81
C MET A 15 10.47 -8.88 9.08
N GLY A 16 10.98 -8.15 8.08
CA GLY A 16 12.14 -7.26 8.25
C GLY A 16 11.86 -6.15 9.26
N GLY A 17 10.67 -5.56 9.21
CA GLY A 17 10.24 -4.59 10.23
C GLY A 17 10.14 -5.19 11.63
N ILE A 18 9.62 -6.43 11.77
CA ILE A 18 9.64 -7.17 13.05
C ILE A 18 11.07 -7.34 13.54
N ALA A 19 12.02 -7.68 12.65
CA ALA A 19 13.43 -7.85 13.00
C ALA A 19 14.04 -6.56 13.56
N VAL A 20 13.78 -5.42 12.92
CA VAL A 20 14.22 -4.09 13.37
C VAL A 20 13.64 -3.77 14.75
N LEU A 21 12.33 -3.92 14.93
CA LEU A 21 11.65 -3.65 16.21
C LEU A 21 12.18 -4.55 17.33
N ALA A 22 12.38 -5.83 17.05
CA ALA A 22 12.96 -6.78 18.01
C ALA A 22 14.38 -6.38 18.42
N LYS A 23 15.20 -5.95 17.46
CA LYS A 23 16.55 -5.43 17.75
C LYS A 23 16.50 -4.20 18.64
N GLN A 24 15.61 -3.25 18.35
CA GLN A 24 15.41 -2.05 19.17
C GLN A 24 14.89 -2.36 20.58
N LEU A 25 14.12 -3.46 20.75
CA LEU A 25 13.70 -3.99 22.05
C LEU A 25 14.82 -4.77 22.80
N GLY A 26 16.02 -4.87 22.21
CA GLY A 26 17.20 -5.48 22.83
C GLY A 26 17.27 -7.00 22.70
N TYR A 27 16.59 -7.57 21.69
CA TYR A 27 16.78 -8.98 21.32
C TYR A 27 18.05 -9.14 20.45
N LYS A 28 18.73 -10.29 20.60
CA LYS A 28 19.61 -10.79 19.56
C LYS A 28 18.72 -11.33 18.44
N VAL A 29 18.87 -10.82 17.23
CA VAL A 29 18.06 -11.20 16.07
C VAL A 29 18.96 -11.85 15.03
N THR A 30 18.56 -13.02 14.56
CA THR A 30 19.08 -13.69 13.37
C THR A 30 17.90 -14.08 12.48
N GLY A 31 18.13 -14.35 11.21
CA GLY A 31 17.05 -14.84 10.37
C GLY A 31 17.51 -15.36 9.03
N SER A 32 16.62 -16.09 8.38
CA SER A 32 16.87 -16.70 7.08
C SER A 32 15.77 -16.42 6.07
N ASP A 33 16.17 -16.42 4.81
CA ASP A 33 15.28 -16.28 3.68
C ASP A 33 15.81 -17.07 2.47
N ALA A 34 14.93 -17.48 1.56
CA ALA A 34 15.34 -18.09 0.30
C ALA A 34 16.03 -17.07 -0.62
N ASN A 35 15.71 -15.78 -0.46
CA ASN A 35 16.17 -14.70 -1.31
C ASN A 35 16.70 -13.54 -0.44
N VAL A 36 18.01 -13.52 -0.22
CA VAL A 36 18.69 -12.45 0.53
C VAL A 36 19.29 -11.45 -0.45
N TYR A 37 18.55 -10.41 -0.79
CA TYR A 37 19.00 -9.38 -1.75
C TYR A 37 18.49 -7.97 -1.36
N PRO A 38 19.20 -6.92 -1.84
CA PRO A 38 18.77 -5.53 -1.61
C PRO A 38 17.35 -5.22 -2.16
N PRO A 39 16.63 -4.26 -1.55
CA PRO A 39 17.09 -3.33 -0.53
C PRO A 39 16.94 -3.85 0.91
N MET A 40 16.13 -4.90 1.16
CA MET A 40 15.82 -5.37 2.52
C MET A 40 17.05 -5.95 3.21
N SER A 41 17.85 -6.77 2.51
CA SER A 41 19.06 -7.36 3.11
C SER A 41 20.03 -6.29 3.61
N THR A 42 20.29 -5.26 2.79
CA THR A 42 21.15 -4.13 3.16
C THR A 42 20.62 -3.40 4.40
N GLN A 43 19.31 -3.12 4.46
CA GLN A 43 18.71 -2.44 5.62
C GLN A 43 18.86 -3.25 6.91
N LEU A 44 18.69 -4.57 6.84
CA LEU A 44 18.82 -5.46 8.01
C LEU A 44 20.28 -5.60 8.44
N GLU A 45 21.21 -5.73 7.51
CA GLU A 45 22.65 -5.79 7.77
C GLU A 45 23.18 -4.51 8.42
N GLU A 46 22.74 -3.34 7.94
CA GLU A 46 23.06 -2.02 8.53
C GLU A 46 22.59 -1.93 9.99
N GLN A 47 21.50 -2.63 10.35
CA GLN A 47 21.03 -2.76 11.73
C GLN A 47 21.82 -3.82 12.54
N GLY A 48 22.82 -4.47 11.95
CA GLY A 48 23.62 -5.53 12.59
C GLY A 48 22.81 -6.80 12.86
N ILE A 49 21.87 -7.13 11.96
CA ILE A 49 21.10 -8.37 11.97
C ILE A 49 21.79 -9.38 11.05
N GLU A 50 22.07 -10.56 11.58
CA GLU A 50 22.70 -11.65 10.84
C GLU A 50 21.68 -12.34 9.93
N LEU A 51 21.96 -12.35 8.62
CA LEU A 51 21.13 -12.96 7.58
C LEU A 51 21.77 -14.23 7.05
N ILE A 52 20.96 -15.26 6.84
CA ILE A 52 21.35 -16.57 6.31
C ILE A 52 20.51 -16.84 5.06
N GLU A 53 21.17 -17.13 3.94
CA GLU A 53 20.48 -17.56 2.73
C GLU A 53 20.13 -19.06 2.81
N GLY A 54 18.88 -19.39 2.46
CA GLY A 54 18.36 -20.76 2.53
C GLY A 54 17.86 -21.15 3.91
N TYR A 55 17.41 -22.40 4.02
CA TYR A 55 16.72 -22.93 5.21
C TYR A 55 17.37 -24.23 5.70
N ASP A 56 18.69 -24.21 5.96
CA ASP A 56 19.38 -25.35 6.56
C ASP A 56 19.02 -25.46 8.06
N PRO A 57 18.59 -26.62 8.56
CA PRO A 57 18.22 -26.79 9.97
C PRO A 57 19.33 -26.47 10.99
N SER A 58 20.62 -26.54 10.60
CA SER A 58 21.76 -26.23 11.48
C SER A 58 21.73 -24.79 12.01
N GLN A 59 21.07 -23.85 11.30
CA GLN A 59 20.90 -22.48 11.77
C GLN A 59 20.01 -22.34 13.01
N LEU A 60 19.25 -23.39 13.35
CA LEU A 60 18.46 -23.47 14.57
C LEU A 60 19.17 -24.27 15.68
N ASP A 61 20.45 -24.53 15.54
CA ASP A 61 21.30 -25.21 16.56
C ASP A 61 22.57 -24.36 16.81
N PRO A 62 22.80 -23.84 18.05
CA PRO A 62 21.97 -24.02 19.24
C PRO A 62 20.57 -23.33 19.10
N ALA A 63 19.57 -23.96 19.72
CA ALA A 63 18.20 -23.51 19.62
C ALA A 63 18.02 -22.04 20.06
N PRO A 64 17.38 -21.18 19.26
CA PRO A 64 17.03 -19.84 19.69
C PRO A 64 15.97 -19.88 20.80
N GLY A 65 15.81 -18.79 21.54
CA GLY A 65 14.75 -18.69 22.55
C GLY A 65 13.34 -18.72 21.94
N MET A 66 13.19 -18.28 20.67
CA MET A 66 11.95 -18.28 19.90
C MET A 66 12.25 -18.29 18.41
N VAL A 67 11.49 -19.05 17.63
CA VAL A 67 11.45 -18.95 16.17
C VAL A 67 10.21 -18.13 15.76
N ILE A 68 10.41 -17.08 14.97
CA ILE A 68 9.30 -16.29 14.42
C ILE A 68 9.11 -16.68 12.95
N VAL A 69 7.89 -17.12 12.61
CA VAL A 69 7.59 -17.71 11.31
C VAL A 69 6.82 -16.69 10.44
N GLY A 70 7.38 -16.37 9.28
CA GLY A 70 6.72 -15.53 8.27
C GLY A 70 5.58 -16.25 7.53
N ASN A 71 4.66 -15.50 6.99
CA ASN A 71 3.46 -16.04 6.32
C ASN A 71 3.78 -16.80 5.01
N ALA A 72 4.90 -16.52 4.37
CA ALA A 72 5.33 -17.23 3.17
C ALA A 72 5.88 -18.66 3.46
N MET A 73 6.11 -18.99 4.74
CA MET A 73 6.62 -20.30 5.15
C MET A 73 5.52 -21.37 5.10
N SER A 74 5.90 -22.59 4.71
CA SER A 74 4.96 -23.72 4.60
C SER A 74 5.59 -25.02 5.12
N ARG A 75 4.73 -26.03 5.31
CA ARG A 75 5.17 -27.40 5.60
C ARG A 75 6.04 -27.93 4.45
N GLY A 76 7.01 -28.76 4.78
CA GLY A 76 8.03 -29.23 3.85
C GLY A 76 9.30 -28.37 3.82
N ASN A 77 9.29 -27.17 4.39
CA ASN A 77 10.51 -26.37 4.58
C ASN A 77 11.40 -27.04 5.64
N PRO A 78 12.71 -27.26 5.37
CA PRO A 78 13.59 -28.00 6.29
C PRO A 78 13.67 -27.41 7.71
N CYS A 79 13.72 -26.07 7.84
CA CYS A 79 13.73 -25.42 9.16
C CYS A 79 12.39 -25.55 9.88
N ILE A 80 11.26 -25.50 9.16
CA ILE A 80 9.93 -25.71 9.75
C ILE A 80 9.82 -27.15 10.27
N GLU A 81 10.21 -28.15 9.48
CA GLU A 81 10.15 -29.54 9.90
C GLU A 81 11.09 -29.81 11.11
N TYR A 82 12.31 -29.26 11.10
CA TYR A 82 13.23 -29.36 12.23
C TYR A 82 12.64 -28.70 13.49
N MET A 83 12.12 -27.49 13.38
CA MET A 83 11.47 -26.74 14.47
C MET A 83 10.35 -27.58 15.12
N LEU A 84 9.45 -28.15 14.29
CA LEU A 84 8.31 -28.93 14.75
C LEU A 84 8.78 -30.28 15.41
N ASN A 85 9.71 -30.98 14.76
CA ASN A 85 10.22 -32.25 15.24
C ASN A 85 10.96 -32.12 16.62
N ARG A 86 11.67 -31.00 16.80
CA ARG A 86 12.39 -30.67 18.04
C ARG A 86 11.52 -29.96 19.08
N LYS A 87 10.26 -29.65 18.75
CA LYS A 87 9.34 -28.88 19.59
C LYS A 87 9.96 -27.57 20.10
N LEU A 88 10.68 -26.86 19.20
CA LEU A 88 11.21 -25.55 19.52
C LEU A 88 10.04 -24.56 19.75
N ALA A 89 10.24 -23.57 20.62
CA ALA A 89 9.26 -22.52 20.82
C ALA A 89 9.16 -21.68 19.55
N TYR A 90 7.93 -21.49 19.04
CA TYR A 90 7.68 -20.70 17.85
C TYR A 90 6.39 -19.89 17.92
N THR A 91 6.33 -18.81 17.15
CA THR A 91 5.17 -17.93 17.00
C THR A 91 5.16 -17.29 15.62
N SER A 92 4.10 -16.57 15.28
CA SER A 92 4.03 -15.73 14.08
C SER A 92 4.54 -14.31 14.34
N GLY A 93 4.92 -13.58 13.29
CA GLY A 93 5.30 -12.16 13.39
C GLY A 93 4.22 -11.30 14.04
N PRO A 94 2.95 -11.34 13.57
CA PRO A 94 1.84 -10.57 14.15
C PRO A 94 1.57 -10.90 15.63
N GLN A 95 1.60 -12.16 16.01
CA GLN A 95 1.41 -12.58 17.40
C GLN A 95 2.55 -12.08 18.29
N TRP A 96 3.80 -12.26 17.85
CA TRP A 96 4.96 -11.75 18.57
C TRP A 96 4.90 -10.24 18.79
N LEU A 97 4.56 -9.50 17.74
CA LEU A 97 4.42 -8.04 17.81
C LEU A 97 3.34 -7.63 18.82
N SER A 98 2.19 -8.30 18.80
CA SER A 98 1.11 -8.07 19.75
C SER A 98 1.56 -8.23 21.19
N GLU A 99 2.19 -9.38 21.51
CA GLU A 99 2.58 -9.74 22.87
C GLU A 99 3.74 -8.93 23.44
N HIS A 100 4.69 -8.51 22.59
CA HIS A 100 5.93 -7.89 23.04
C HIS A 100 5.96 -6.38 22.89
N LEU A 101 5.04 -5.81 22.10
CA LEU A 101 5.03 -4.37 21.84
C LEU A 101 3.63 -3.75 21.92
N LEU A 102 2.65 -4.24 21.12
CA LEU A 102 1.41 -3.50 20.90
C LEU A 102 0.51 -3.43 22.15
N GLN A 103 0.49 -4.47 22.97
CA GLN A 103 -0.33 -4.50 24.21
C GLN A 103 -0.02 -3.36 25.21
N HIS A 104 1.13 -2.69 25.05
CA HIS A 104 1.57 -1.57 25.89
C HIS A 104 1.49 -0.22 25.20
N ARG A 105 0.88 -0.17 24.02
CA ARG A 105 0.78 1.02 23.16
C ARG A 105 -0.66 1.34 22.81
N TYR A 106 -0.91 2.58 22.48
CA TYR A 106 -2.14 2.96 21.79
C TYR A 106 -1.97 2.68 20.29
N VAL A 107 -2.64 1.66 19.80
CA VAL A 107 -2.47 1.18 18.42
C VAL A 107 -3.45 1.86 17.49
N ILE A 108 -2.95 2.47 16.42
CA ILE A 108 -3.72 3.01 15.30
C ILE A 108 -3.44 2.15 14.09
N ALA A 109 -4.45 1.42 13.61
CA ALA A 109 -4.33 0.49 12.49
C ALA A 109 -5.01 1.05 11.24
N ALA A 110 -4.30 1.11 10.11
CA ALA A 110 -4.86 1.51 8.83
C ALA A 110 -5.09 0.29 7.94
N SER A 111 -6.35 -0.05 7.71
CA SER A 111 -6.81 -1.19 6.91
C SER A 111 -7.56 -0.75 5.65
N GLY A 112 -7.85 -1.69 4.76
CA GLY A 112 -8.54 -1.48 3.49
C GLY A 112 -7.85 -2.19 2.35
N THR A 113 -8.52 -2.40 1.24
CA THR A 113 -7.90 -2.98 0.04
C THR A 113 -6.80 -2.04 -0.50
N HIS A 114 -7.07 -0.73 -0.50
CA HIS A 114 -6.16 0.31 -1.00
C HIS A 114 -5.87 1.38 0.04
N GLY A 115 -4.73 2.08 -0.12
CA GLY A 115 -4.39 3.25 0.70
C GLY A 115 -3.79 2.95 2.08
N LYS A 116 -3.70 1.69 2.52
CA LYS A 116 -3.16 1.27 3.83
C LYS A 116 -1.83 1.95 4.18
N THR A 117 -0.82 1.74 3.34
CA THR A 117 0.55 2.27 3.50
C THR A 117 0.56 3.80 3.60
N THR A 118 -0.14 4.46 2.68
CA THR A 118 -0.20 5.93 2.61
C THR A 118 -0.88 6.50 3.84
N THR A 119 -2.02 5.93 4.25
CA THR A 119 -2.77 6.38 5.44
C THR A 119 -1.96 6.16 6.72
N ALA A 120 -1.35 4.98 6.89
CA ALA A 120 -0.48 4.71 8.04
C ALA A 120 0.70 5.70 8.11
N ALA A 121 1.34 5.97 6.95
CA ALA A 121 2.43 6.94 6.87
C ALA A 121 1.98 8.36 7.22
N MET A 122 0.80 8.80 6.76
CA MET A 122 0.21 10.10 7.09
C MET A 122 -0.09 10.22 8.59
N VAL A 123 -0.70 9.19 9.20
CA VAL A 123 -0.97 9.15 10.64
C VAL A 123 0.34 9.25 11.43
N ALA A 124 1.32 8.40 11.11
CA ALA A 124 2.62 8.42 11.79
C ALA A 124 3.29 9.80 11.68
N TRP A 125 3.25 10.40 10.50
CA TRP A 125 3.83 11.72 10.28
C TRP A 125 3.09 12.84 11.04
N ILE A 126 1.75 12.86 11.06
CA ILE A 126 0.98 13.84 11.82
C ILE A 126 1.30 13.75 13.32
N LEU A 127 1.40 12.54 13.87
CA LEU A 127 1.79 12.32 15.27
C LEU A 127 3.22 12.79 15.55
N GLU A 128 4.16 12.51 14.63
CA GLU A 128 5.54 13.02 14.71
C GLU A 128 5.60 14.54 14.66
N TYR A 129 4.88 15.15 13.71
CA TYR A 129 4.79 16.61 13.57
C TYR A 129 4.22 17.29 14.82
N ALA A 130 3.33 16.59 15.53
CA ALA A 130 2.79 17.04 16.82
C ALA A 130 3.73 16.76 18.02
N GLY A 131 4.92 16.18 17.80
CA GLY A 131 5.90 15.88 18.84
C GLY A 131 5.56 14.67 19.72
N LEU A 132 4.73 13.73 19.21
CA LEU A 132 4.26 12.56 19.96
C LEU A 132 5.16 11.32 19.76
N GLU A 133 6.23 11.40 18.97
CA GLU A 133 7.25 10.36 18.77
C GLU A 133 6.66 8.94 18.56
N PRO A 134 5.75 8.73 17.59
CA PRO A 134 5.10 7.42 17.43
C PRO A 134 6.07 6.33 17.05
N GLY A 135 5.81 5.10 17.51
CA GLY A 135 6.32 3.90 16.87
C GLY A 135 5.50 3.58 15.63
N PHE A 136 6.07 2.84 14.68
CA PHE A 136 5.32 2.40 13.50
C PHE A 136 5.92 1.16 12.84
N LEU A 137 5.06 0.46 12.09
CA LEU A 137 5.42 -0.59 11.14
C LEU A 137 4.57 -0.42 9.87
N ILE A 138 5.21 0.01 8.78
CA ILE A 138 4.57 0.42 7.53
C ILE A 138 5.23 -0.33 6.37
N GLY A 139 4.45 -0.79 5.40
CA GLY A 139 4.89 -1.61 4.27
C GLY A 139 5.75 -0.91 3.21
N GLY A 140 6.11 0.35 3.43
CA GLY A 140 7.02 1.14 2.60
C GLY A 140 7.81 2.12 3.45
N VAL A 141 8.86 2.72 2.89
CA VAL A 141 9.63 3.76 3.57
C VAL A 141 8.99 5.13 3.29
N PRO A 142 8.32 5.76 4.27
CA PRO A 142 7.78 7.09 4.08
C PRO A 142 8.92 8.10 3.93
N GLN A 143 8.83 9.05 3.00
CA GLN A 143 9.93 9.99 2.74
C GLN A 143 10.15 11.01 3.87
N ASN A 144 9.20 11.17 4.78
CA ASN A 144 9.36 11.95 6.01
C ASN A 144 10.21 11.20 7.06
N PHE A 145 10.41 9.89 6.88
CA PHE A 145 11.22 9.02 7.72
C PHE A 145 12.28 8.32 6.87
N THR A 146 13.29 7.76 7.50
CA THR A 146 14.36 7.01 6.82
C THR A 146 14.16 5.49 6.90
N GLU A 147 13.15 5.04 7.61
CA GLU A 147 12.89 3.63 7.96
C GLU A 147 11.41 3.26 7.80
N SER A 148 11.12 1.98 7.61
CA SER A 148 9.76 1.45 7.51
C SER A 148 9.22 0.93 8.85
N ALA A 149 10.09 0.79 9.85
CA ALA A 149 9.75 0.33 11.19
C ALA A 149 10.57 1.07 12.24
N ARG A 150 9.92 1.56 13.28
CA ARG A 150 10.52 2.30 14.40
C ARG A 150 9.77 2.00 15.69
N LEU A 151 10.52 1.75 16.77
CA LEU A 151 9.92 1.54 18.10
C LEU A 151 9.22 2.80 18.64
N GLY A 152 9.78 3.99 18.36
CA GLY A 152 9.28 5.27 18.87
C GLY A 152 9.44 5.43 20.39
N GLY A 153 9.54 6.67 20.84
CA GLY A 153 9.60 7.03 22.28
C GLY A 153 8.22 7.22 22.93
N GLY A 154 7.20 7.51 22.10
CA GLY A 154 5.87 7.88 22.55
C GLY A 154 4.94 6.70 22.84
N TYR A 155 3.71 7.03 23.28
CA TYR A 155 2.68 6.03 23.61
C TYR A 155 2.01 5.40 22.37
N PHE A 156 2.00 6.10 21.24
CA PHE A 156 1.31 5.70 20.03
C PHE A 156 2.13 4.73 19.19
N PHE A 157 1.44 3.77 18.56
CA PHE A 157 2.02 2.90 17.55
C PHE A 157 1.11 2.81 16.33
N VAL A 158 1.63 3.16 15.16
CA VAL A 158 0.88 3.14 13.90
C VAL A 158 1.26 1.92 13.10
N ILE A 159 0.27 1.16 12.64
CA ILE A 159 0.51 -0.07 11.90
C ILE A 159 -0.34 -0.13 10.63
N GLU A 160 0.30 -0.55 9.53
CA GLU A 160 -0.41 -0.98 8.34
C GLU A 160 -1.08 -2.33 8.60
N ALA A 161 -2.40 -2.36 8.49
CA ALA A 161 -3.23 -3.50 8.88
C ALA A 161 -3.66 -4.29 7.63
N ASP A 162 -2.85 -5.30 7.31
CA ASP A 162 -3.00 -6.15 6.14
C ASP A 162 -3.92 -7.34 6.43
N GLU A 163 -4.79 -7.67 5.48
CA GLU A 163 -5.76 -8.77 5.52
C GLU A 163 -5.15 -10.15 5.22
N TYR A 164 -3.90 -10.25 4.79
CA TYR A 164 -3.23 -11.53 4.55
C TYR A 164 -3.19 -12.42 5.80
N ASP A 165 -3.20 -13.73 5.59
CA ASP A 165 -3.06 -14.72 6.65
C ASP A 165 -1.73 -14.58 7.41
N THR A 166 -1.75 -15.02 8.66
CA THR A 166 -0.67 -14.76 9.64
C THR A 166 0.53 -15.68 9.44
N ALA A 167 0.29 -17.00 9.33
CA ALA A 167 1.30 -18.03 9.16
C ALA A 167 0.68 -19.34 8.65
N PHE A 168 1.50 -20.35 8.31
CA PHE A 168 0.98 -21.65 7.87
C PHE A 168 0.10 -22.35 8.92
N PHE A 169 0.31 -22.09 10.20
CA PHE A 169 -0.43 -22.65 11.33
C PHE A 169 -1.53 -21.72 11.88
N ASP A 170 -1.62 -20.47 11.41
CA ASP A 170 -2.64 -19.51 11.80
C ASP A 170 -3.18 -18.78 10.56
N LYS A 171 -4.41 -19.10 10.18
CA LYS A 171 -5.07 -18.58 8.98
C LYS A 171 -5.95 -17.36 9.24
N ARG A 172 -5.94 -16.79 10.46
CA ARG A 172 -6.52 -15.49 10.71
C ARG A 172 -5.69 -14.41 10.01
N SER A 173 -6.35 -13.35 9.57
CA SER A 173 -5.64 -12.18 9.01
C SER A 173 -4.75 -11.52 10.06
N LYS A 174 -3.60 -11.00 9.64
CA LYS A 174 -2.58 -10.38 10.51
C LYS A 174 -3.17 -9.32 11.43
N PHE A 175 -4.07 -8.48 10.91
CA PHE A 175 -4.63 -7.35 11.65
C PHE A 175 -5.48 -7.78 12.88
N VAL A 176 -5.98 -9.02 12.94
CA VAL A 176 -6.73 -9.52 14.10
C VAL A 176 -5.85 -9.58 15.36
N HIS A 177 -4.55 -9.76 15.19
CA HIS A 177 -3.59 -9.79 16.28
C HIS A 177 -3.28 -8.40 16.85
N TYR A 178 -3.52 -7.31 16.09
CA TYR A 178 -3.06 -5.97 16.48
C TYR A 178 -3.90 -5.30 17.55
N GLN A 179 -5.17 -5.74 17.73
CA GLN A 179 -6.10 -5.22 18.75
C GLN A 179 -6.11 -3.68 18.80
N PRO A 180 -6.43 -2.99 17.69
CA PRO A 180 -6.25 -1.56 17.59
C PRO A 180 -7.21 -0.79 18.52
N ASN A 181 -6.74 0.33 19.07
CA ASN A 181 -7.56 1.31 19.76
C ASN A 181 -8.31 2.20 18.75
N THR A 182 -7.65 2.53 17.63
CA THR A 182 -8.27 3.21 16.49
C THR A 182 -8.08 2.34 15.24
N LEU A 183 -9.19 1.96 14.61
CA LEU A 183 -9.20 1.22 13.35
C LEU A 183 -9.68 2.12 12.22
N ILE A 184 -8.86 2.31 11.21
CA ILE A 184 -9.23 2.96 9.96
C ILE A 184 -9.55 1.87 8.94
N MET A 185 -10.73 1.92 8.33
CA MET A 185 -11.15 1.06 7.21
C MET A 185 -11.37 1.95 5.98
N ASN A 186 -10.36 2.09 5.13
CA ASN A 186 -10.39 3.03 4.00
C ASN A 186 -11.40 2.65 2.91
N ASN A 187 -11.45 1.38 2.58
CA ASN A 187 -12.28 0.79 1.53
C ASN A 187 -12.26 -0.72 1.68
N LEU A 188 -13.13 -1.41 0.93
CA LEU A 188 -13.15 -2.86 0.91
C LEU A 188 -13.67 -3.34 -0.45
N GLU A 189 -12.80 -4.01 -1.19
CA GLU A 189 -13.07 -4.62 -2.49
C GLU A 189 -12.53 -6.05 -2.53
N TYR A 190 -12.92 -6.81 -3.55
CA TYR A 190 -12.37 -8.15 -3.74
C TYR A 190 -10.95 -8.07 -4.31
N ASP A 191 -9.99 -8.53 -3.55
CA ASP A 191 -8.59 -8.71 -3.93
C ASP A 191 -8.03 -9.99 -3.27
N HIS A 192 -6.75 -10.29 -3.50
CA HIS A 192 -6.08 -11.46 -2.93
C HIS A 192 -6.81 -12.78 -3.25
N ALA A 193 -7.17 -12.97 -4.54
CA ALA A 193 -7.86 -14.15 -5.03
C ALA A 193 -7.10 -15.47 -4.79
N ASP A 194 -5.82 -15.40 -4.49
CA ASP A 194 -4.97 -16.53 -4.09
C ASP A 194 -5.28 -17.08 -2.69
N ILE A 195 -5.88 -16.27 -1.81
CA ILE A 195 -6.21 -16.69 -0.44
C ILE A 195 -7.68 -16.50 -0.08
N PHE A 196 -8.42 -15.65 -0.78
CA PHE A 196 -9.84 -15.43 -0.54
C PHE A 196 -10.71 -15.84 -1.74
N PRO A 197 -11.72 -16.69 -1.54
CA PRO A 197 -12.57 -17.13 -2.63
C PRO A 197 -13.56 -16.06 -3.13
N ASN A 198 -13.90 -15.07 -2.28
CA ASN A 198 -14.86 -14.01 -2.59
C ASN A 198 -14.78 -12.87 -1.56
N LEU A 199 -15.49 -11.76 -1.84
CA LEU A 199 -15.56 -10.58 -0.97
C LEU A 199 -16.07 -10.91 0.44
N SER A 200 -17.06 -11.80 0.57
CA SER A 200 -17.61 -12.16 1.89
C SER A 200 -16.57 -12.83 2.80
N ALA A 201 -15.58 -13.53 2.23
CA ALA A 201 -14.49 -14.10 3.01
C ALA A 201 -13.58 -13.00 3.58
N ILE A 202 -13.33 -11.93 2.82
CA ILE A 202 -12.56 -10.75 3.27
C ILE A 202 -13.37 -9.99 4.32
N GLN A 203 -14.67 -9.73 4.09
CA GLN A 203 -15.57 -9.07 5.04
C GLN A 203 -15.60 -9.78 6.40
N ARG A 204 -15.55 -11.10 6.40
CA ARG A 204 -15.45 -11.88 7.65
C ARG A 204 -14.18 -11.57 8.42
N GLN A 205 -13.04 -11.42 7.74
CA GLN A 205 -11.79 -11.04 8.40
C GLN A 205 -11.87 -9.61 8.94
N PHE A 206 -12.42 -8.67 8.18
CA PHE A 206 -12.67 -7.31 8.65
C PHE A 206 -13.59 -7.29 9.88
N HIS A 207 -14.65 -8.09 9.90
CA HIS A 207 -15.48 -8.21 11.08
C HIS A 207 -14.72 -8.83 12.28
N HIS A 208 -13.76 -9.75 12.04
CA HIS A 208 -12.91 -10.26 13.12
C HIS A 208 -12.07 -9.15 13.76
N VAL A 209 -11.49 -8.23 12.99
CA VAL A 209 -10.73 -7.10 13.58
C VAL A 209 -11.65 -6.08 14.25
N VAL A 210 -12.83 -5.78 13.70
CA VAL A 210 -13.86 -4.91 14.33
C VAL A 210 -14.18 -5.38 15.74
N ARG A 211 -14.30 -6.68 15.95
CA ARG A 211 -14.56 -7.29 17.29
C ARG A 211 -13.43 -7.07 18.29
N THR A 212 -12.23 -6.77 17.84
CA THR A 212 -11.05 -6.58 18.72
C THR A 212 -10.87 -5.12 19.14
N VAL A 213 -11.58 -4.20 18.50
CA VAL A 213 -11.52 -2.76 18.85
C VAL A 213 -12.31 -2.52 20.14
N PRO A 214 -11.71 -1.92 21.18
CA PRO A 214 -12.37 -1.71 22.45
C PRO A 214 -13.52 -0.69 22.35
N SER A 215 -14.51 -0.77 23.25
CA SER A 215 -15.68 0.13 23.25
C SER A 215 -15.34 1.60 23.51
N ASN A 216 -14.19 1.89 24.09
CA ASN A 216 -13.64 3.23 24.25
C ASN A 216 -12.64 3.63 23.15
N GLY A 217 -12.54 2.83 22.10
CA GLY A 217 -11.75 3.11 20.91
C GLY A 217 -12.56 3.86 19.84
N LEU A 218 -12.07 3.81 18.59
CA LEU A 218 -12.72 4.44 17.44
C LEU A 218 -12.58 3.57 16.19
N ILE A 219 -13.65 3.51 15.40
CA ILE A 219 -13.60 3.04 14.02
C ILE A 219 -13.86 4.21 13.08
N LEU A 220 -13.02 4.35 12.05
CA LEU A 220 -13.14 5.36 11.01
C LEU A 220 -13.37 4.68 9.67
N MET A 221 -14.36 5.11 8.92
CA MET A 221 -14.61 4.60 7.56
C MET A 221 -15.26 5.69 6.68
N PRO A 222 -15.20 5.57 5.34
CA PRO A 222 -15.98 6.45 4.46
C PRO A 222 -17.46 6.10 4.54
N ASP A 223 -18.32 7.09 4.26
CA ASP A 223 -19.74 6.88 4.02
C ASP A 223 -19.98 6.16 2.69
N ASN A 224 -21.11 5.49 2.57
CA ASN A 224 -21.61 4.91 1.32
C ASN A 224 -20.64 3.88 0.66
N VAL A 225 -19.99 3.06 1.48
CA VAL A 225 -19.21 1.89 1.03
C VAL A 225 -19.95 0.62 1.45
N PRO A 226 -20.82 0.04 0.60
CA PRO A 226 -21.68 -1.08 0.96
C PRO A 226 -20.93 -2.26 1.59
N ALA A 227 -19.73 -2.57 1.07
CA ALA A 227 -18.92 -3.67 1.59
C ALA A 227 -18.48 -3.45 3.05
N LEU A 228 -18.21 -2.20 3.46
CA LEU A 228 -17.89 -1.86 4.85
C LEU A 228 -19.15 -1.79 5.71
N ASP A 229 -20.25 -1.24 5.16
CA ASP A 229 -21.53 -1.21 5.86
C ASP A 229 -21.99 -2.61 6.25
N GLU A 230 -21.86 -3.59 5.35
CA GLU A 230 -22.15 -5.00 5.62
C GLU A 230 -21.25 -5.59 6.72
N VAL A 231 -19.98 -5.16 6.81
CA VAL A 231 -19.10 -5.56 7.92
C VAL A 231 -19.61 -5.02 9.25
N ILE A 232 -19.98 -3.75 9.32
CA ILE A 232 -20.48 -3.10 10.54
C ILE A 232 -21.84 -3.66 10.95
N GLN A 233 -22.72 -4.01 10.01
CA GLN A 233 -24.02 -4.63 10.27
C GLN A 233 -23.91 -6.01 10.93
N GLN A 234 -22.81 -6.74 10.77
CA GLN A 234 -22.54 -7.99 11.48
C GLN A 234 -22.34 -7.79 13.00
N GLY A 235 -22.17 -6.56 13.45
CA GLY A 235 -22.01 -6.12 14.83
C GLY A 235 -20.81 -5.18 15.01
N CYS A 236 -21.07 -4.08 15.72
CA CYS A 236 -20.04 -3.11 16.09
C CYS A 236 -20.33 -2.60 17.51
N TRP A 237 -19.30 -2.58 18.36
CA TRP A 237 -19.41 -2.20 19.77
C TRP A 237 -18.59 -0.96 20.11
N THR A 238 -17.97 -0.38 19.10
CA THR A 238 -17.06 0.75 19.20
C THR A 238 -17.67 1.98 18.53
N PRO A 239 -17.48 3.19 19.04
CA PRO A 239 -17.89 4.41 18.34
C PRO A 239 -17.39 4.44 16.90
N LEU A 240 -18.30 4.79 15.98
CA LEU A 240 -18.04 4.92 14.55
C LEU A 240 -18.09 6.39 14.16
N GLN A 241 -17.07 6.84 13.40
CA GLN A 241 -17.08 8.14 12.74
C GLN A 241 -16.87 7.93 11.23
N CYS A 242 -17.70 8.62 10.46
CA CYS A 242 -17.70 8.51 9.01
C CYS A 242 -17.13 9.75 8.33
N LEU A 243 -16.43 9.53 7.22
CA LEU A 243 -16.01 10.56 6.27
C LEU A 243 -16.95 10.53 5.07
N GLY A 244 -17.60 11.64 4.76
CA GLY A 244 -18.52 11.70 3.63
C GLY A 244 -18.92 13.11 3.23
N THR A 245 -19.91 13.18 2.35
CA THR A 245 -20.48 14.42 1.85
C THR A 245 -21.83 14.77 2.49
N GLU A 246 -22.42 13.86 3.24
CA GLU A 246 -23.73 14.05 3.86
C GLU A 246 -23.64 14.96 5.09
N HIS A 247 -24.71 15.68 5.39
CA HIS A 247 -24.76 16.62 6.53
C HIS A 247 -24.51 15.96 7.90
N ASN A 248 -24.69 14.65 8.00
CA ASN A 248 -24.50 13.88 9.24
C ASN A 248 -23.10 13.26 9.36
N SER A 249 -22.25 13.38 8.35
CA SER A 249 -20.88 12.83 8.44
C SER A 249 -20.07 13.62 9.45
N HIS A 250 -19.30 12.91 10.29
CA HIS A 250 -18.41 13.54 11.27
C HIS A 250 -17.32 14.38 10.61
N TRP A 251 -16.82 13.87 9.49
CA TRP A 251 -15.74 14.43 8.73
C TRP A 251 -16.18 14.70 7.29
N GLN A 252 -15.84 15.87 6.78
CA GLN A 252 -16.15 16.25 5.41
C GLN A 252 -14.96 16.98 4.81
N ALA A 253 -14.75 16.79 3.52
CA ALA A 253 -13.77 17.54 2.75
C ALA A 253 -14.45 18.24 1.57
N LYS A 254 -14.01 19.47 1.27
CA LYS A 254 -14.44 20.19 0.07
C LYS A 254 -13.23 20.60 -0.73
N LYS A 255 -13.13 20.08 -1.95
CA LYS A 255 -12.02 20.42 -2.85
C LYS A 255 -12.06 21.92 -3.22
N LEU A 256 -10.90 22.56 -3.19
CA LEU A 256 -10.64 23.90 -3.69
C LEU A 256 -9.91 23.87 -5.03
N ARG A 257 -9.32 22.69 -5.39
CA ARG A 257 -8.75 22.40 -6.69
C ARG A 257 -9.20 21.01 -7.14
N ASP A 258 -9.44 20.84 -8.43
CA ASP A 258 -9.97 19.60 -8.99
C ASP A 258 -9.03 18.40 -8.76
N ASP A 259 -7.71 18.65 -8.74
CA ASP A 259 -6.66 17.65 -8.46
C ASP A 259 -6.56 17.26 -6.98
N ALA A 260 -7.40 17.83 -6.10
CA ALA A 260 -7.38 17.63 -4.65
C ALA A 260 -6.07 18.07 -3.95
N SER A 261 -5.21 18.87 -4.59
CA SER A 261 -4.00 19.43 -3.97
C SER A 261 -4.32 20.52 -2.93
N GLN A 262 -5.57 21.02 -2.91
CA GLN A 262 -6.09 21.93 -1.89
C GLN A 262 -7.53 21.57 -1.54
N PHE A 263 -7.84 21.48 -0.25
CA PHE A 263 -9.20 21.19 0.22
C PHE A 263 -9.45 21.73 1.63
N GLU A 264 -10.70 22.08 1.89
CA GLU A 264 -11.20 22.43 3.21
C GLU A 264 -11.51 21.16 4.02
N VAL A 265 -11.16 21.19 5.32
CA VAL A 265 -11.45 20.14 6.30
C VAL A 265 -12.56 20.60 7.20
N TYR A 266 -13.62 19.80 7.29
CA TYR A 266 -14.73 20.05 8.21
C TYR A 266 -14.83 18.93 9.24
N CYS A 267 -15.01 19.32 10.50
CA CYS A 267 -15.31 18.42 11.61
C CYS A 267 -16.68 18.78 12.20
N LYS A 268 -17.62 17.87 12.20
CA LYS A 268 -19.01 18.07 12.69
C LYS A 268 -19.64 19.35 12.08
N GLY A 269 -19.51 19.51 10.79
CA GLY A 269 -20.04 20.65 10.02
C GLY A 269 -19.32 21.97 10.22
N LYS A 270 -18.27 22.05 11.02
CA LYS A 270 -17.47 23.25 11.24
C LYS A 270 -16.17 23.19 10.46
N LEU A 271 -15.84 24.27 9.75
CA LEU A 271 -14.56 24.42 9.08
C LEU A 271 -13.42 24.41 10.09
N ALA A 272 -12.52 23.43 9.96
CA ALA A 272 -11.34 23.27 10.81
C ALA A 272 -10.09 23.92 10.20
N GLY A 273 -10.01 23.99 8.87
CA GLY A 273 -8.89 24.61 8.17
C GLY A 273 -8.79 24.14 6.72
N VAL A 274 -7.67 24.47 6.08
CA VAL A 274 -7.39 24.14 4.68
C VAL A 274 -6.07 23.38 4.60
N VAL A 275 -6.10 22.21 3.98
CA VAL A 275 -4.90 21.47 3.60
C VAL A 275 -4.42 21.99 2.24
N LYS A 276 -3.10 22.22 2.14
CA LYS A 276 -2.37 22.49 0.90
C LYS A 276 -1.16 21.59 0.88
N TRP A 277 -1.08 20.70 -0.09
CA TRP A 277 -0.02 19.68 -0.16
C TRP A 277 0.43 19.39 -1.59
N GLY A 278 1.46 18.57 -1.72
CA GLY A 278 1.98 18.15 -3.04
C GLY A 278 1.33 16.89 -3.62
N LEU A 279 0.30 16.32 -2.96
CA LEU A 279 -0.37 15.12 -3.43
C LEU A 279 -1.58 15.48 -4.29
N ILE A 280 -1.96 14.54 -5.16
CA ILE A 280 -3.10 14.67 -6.07
C ILE A 280 -4.03 13.46 -5.95
N GLY A 281 -5.27 13.64 -6.38
CA GLY A 281 -6.29 12.60 -6.47
C GLY A 281 -7.17 12.47 -5.22
N ASP A 282 -8.44 12.14 -5.46
CA ASP A 282 -9.46 12.01 -4.41
C ASP A 282 -9.15 10.90 -3.40
N HIS A 283 -8.48 9.83 -3.85
CA HIS A 283 -8.03 8.76 -2.96
C HIS A 283 -7.01 9.26 -1.92
N ASN A 284 -6.09 10.16 -2.29
CA ASN A 284 -5.16 10.76 -1.32
C ASN A 284 -5.87 11.73 -0.38
N LEU A 285 -6.83 12.53 -0.88
CA LEU A 285 -7.67 13.36 -0.05
C LEU A 285 -8.39 12.51 1.02
N GLN A 286 -9.01 11.40 0.62
CA GLN A 286 -9.66 10.49 1.54
C GLN A 286 -8.68 9.92 2.58
N ASN A 287 -7.51 9.41 2.15
CA ASN A 287 -6.47 8.92 3.05
C ASN A 287 -6.04 10.00 4.05
N GLY A 288 -5.85 11.25 3.59
CA GLY A 288 -5.47 12.38 4.43
C GLY A 288 -6.53 12.77 5.44
N MET A 289 -7.80 12.75 5.05
CA MET A 289 -8.92 13.00 5.97
C MET A 289 -9.03 11.94 7.05
N MET A 290 -8.85 10.66 6.71
CA MET A 290 -8.81 9.56 7.67
C MET A 290 -7.63 9.72 8.64
N ALA A 291 -6.47 10.15 8.14
CA ALA A 291 -5.31 10.39 8.97
C ALA A 291 -5.51 11.56 9.94
N ILE A 292 -6.09 12.68 9.49
CA ILE A 292 -6.46 13.81 10.36
C ILE A 292 -7.43 13.34 11.45
N ALA A 293 -8.48 12.59 11.07
CA ALA A 293 -9.48 12.11 12.01
C ALA A 293 -8.89 11.19 13.09
N ALA A 294 -8.02 10.26 12.69
CA ALA A 294 -7.33 9.35 13.62
C ALA A 294 -6.38 10.09 14.56
N ALA A 295 -5.58 11.01 14.03
CA ALA A 295 -4.66 11.80 14.82
C ALA A 295 -5.39 12.75 15.80
N HIS A 296 -6.50 13.35 15.36
CA HIS A 296 -7.33 14.20 16.22
C HIS A 296 -7.95 13.40 17.38
N TYR A 297 -8.44 12.19 17.10
CA TYR A 297 -8.94 11.30 18.15
C TYR A 297 -7.85 10.87 19.13
N ALA A 298 -6.60 10.74 18.66
CA ALA A 298 -5.42 10.51 19.49
C ALA A 298 -4.97 11.75 20.31
N GLY A 299 -5.67 12.89 20.19
CA GLY A 299 -5.42 14.11 20.96
C GLY A 299 -4.62 15.19 20.24
N VAL A 300 -4.34 15.03 18.94
CA VAL A 300 -3.69 16.11 18.16
C VAL A 300 -4.70 17.21 17.85
N GLU A 301 -4.33 18.44 18.07
CA GLU A 301 -5.15 19.59 17.70
C GLU A 301 -5.33 19.66 16.16
N LEU A 302 -6.56 20.01 15.71
CA LEU A 302 -6.91 19.99 14.28
C LEU A 302 -5.99 20.88 13.43
N ASN A 303 -5.58 22.03 13.93
CA ASN A 303 -4.66 22.92 13.22
C ASN A 303 -3.27 22.29 13.04
N GLN A 304 -2.79 21.55 14.05
CA GLN A 304 -1.51 20.80 13.97
C GLN A 304 -1.64 19.61 13.01
N ALA A 305 -2.76 18.87 13.05
CA ALA A 305 -2.99 17.75 12.16
C ALA A 305 -3.06 18.21 10.68
N ILE A 306 -3.74 19.32 10.40
CA ILE A 306 -3.83 19.93 9.07
C ILE A 306 -2.44 20.42 8.61
N ALA A 307 -1.69 21.12 9.46
CA ALA A 307 -0.35 21.60 9.14
C ALA A 307 0.63 20.43 8.91
N GLY A 308 0.58 19.40 9.75
CA GLY A 308 1.37 18.19 9.59
C GLY A 308 1.07 17.49 8.26
N LEU A 309 -0.21 17.33 7.92
CA LEU A 309 -0.59 16.74 6.63
C LEU A 309 -0.11 17.57 5.44
N GLY A 310 -0.12 18.92 5.54
CA GLY A 310 0.43 19.81 4.52
C GLY A 310 1.94 19.64 4.27
N ALA A 311 2.68 19.16 5.27
CA ALA A 311 4.13 18.89 5.20
C ALA A 311 4.45 17.41 4.87
N PHE A 312 3.45 16.58 4.61
CA PHE A 312 3.63 15.17 4.31
C PHE A 312 4.26 14.94 2.94
N LYS A 313 5.16 13.96 2.88
CA LYS A 313 5.76 13.45 1.65
C LYS A 313 5.37 11.99 1.47
N THR A 314 4.90 11.62 0.28
CA THR A 314 4.46 10.26 -0.02
C THR A 314 5.57 9.22 0.23
N PRO A 315 5.20 8.00 0.61
CA PRO A 315 6.13 6.86 0.48
C PRO A 315 6.64 6.73 -0.97
N LYS A 316 7.83 6.18 -1.12
CA LYS A 316 8.34 5.84 -2.46
C LYS A 316 7.33 5.00 -3.22
N ARG A 317 7.34 5.12 -4.55
CA ARG A 317 6.46 4.39 -5.46
C ARG A 317 4.95 4.68 -5.26
N ARG A 318 4.61 5.90 -4.87
CA ARG A 318 3.23 6.43 -4.79
C ARG A 318 3.18 7.76 -5.52
N MET A 319 2.97 7.72 -6.84
CA MET A 319 3.12 8.87 -7.75
C MET A 319 4.49 9.55 -7.58
N GLU A 320 5.53 8.75 -7.32
CA GLU A 320 6.89 9.24 -7.15
C GLU A 320 7.44 9.75 -8.48
N VAL A 321 7.83 11.02 -8.53
CA VAL A 321 8.53 11.57 -9.69
C VAL A 321 9.95 11.01 -9.71
N LYS A 322 10.26 10.20 -10.71
CA LYS A 322 11.60 9.61 -10.89
C LYS A 322 12.56 10.55 -11.60
N GLY A 323 12.05 11.39 -12.47
CA GLY A 323 12.81 12.39 -13.19
C GLY A 323 11.99 13.12 -14.26
N GLU A 324 12.59 14.15 -14.83
CA GLU A 324 12.02 14.92 -15.94
C GLU A 324 13.12 15.23 -16.95
N VAL A 325 12.91 14.89 -18.21
CA VAL A 325 13.85 15.11 -19.33
C VAL A 325 13.08 15.72 -20.47
N GLN A 326 13.50 16.87 -20.99
CA GLN A 326 12.90 17.55 -22.15
C GLN A 326 11.39 17.79 -22.05
N GLY A 327 10.85 18.03 -20.82
CA GLY A 327 9.41 18.19 -20.59
C GLY A 327 8.65 16.88 -20.49
N ILE A 328 9.32 15.73 -20.51
CA ILE A 328 8.75 14.41 -20.27
C ILE A 328 9.02 14.03 -18.81
N ARG A 329 7.94 13.93 -18.00
CA ARG A 329 8.02 13.58 -16.59
C ARG A 329 7.64 12.12 -16.38
N VAL A 330 8.52 11.39 -15.69
CA VAL A 330 8.36 9.95 -15.41
C VAL A 330 7.95 9.74 -13.96
N TYR A 331 6.88 8.97 -13.75
CA TYR A 331 6.34 8.62 -12.43
C TYR A 331 6.44 7.12 -12.19
N ASP A 332 6.66 6.74 -10.93
CA ASP A 332 6.57 5.37 -10.42
C ASP A 332 5.37 5.27 -9.47
N ASP A 333 4.45 4.34 -9.76
CA ASP A 333 3.31 4.06 -8.90
C ASP A 333 3.12 2.57 -8.66
N PHE A 334 2.68 2.23 -7.46
CA PHE A 334 2.43 0.85 -7.03
C PHE A 334 1.04 0.33 -7.42
N ALA A 335 0.22 1.13 -8.12
CA ALA A 335 -1.13 0.73 -8.52
C ALA A 335 -1.09 -0.56 -9.35
N HIS A 336 -1.89 -1.55 -8.93
CA HIS A 336 -1.97 -2.87 -9.55
C HIS A 336 -3.36 -3.49 -9.47
N HIS A 337 -4.36 -2.73 -9.00
CA HIS A 337 -5.78 -3.07 -9.00
C HIS A 337 -6.54 -2.05 -9.85
N PRO A 338 -7.61 -2.43 -10.60
CA PRO A 338 -8.32 -1.49 -11.47
C PRO A 338 -8.75 -0.19 -10.79
N THR A 339 -9.30 -0.27 -9.58
CA THR A 339 -9.69 0.92 -8.81
C THR A 339 -8.48 1.83 -8.50
N ALA A 340 -7.36 1.26 -8.08
CA ALA A 340 -6.14 2.02 -7.81
C ALA A 340 -5.58 2.67 -9.09
N ILE A 341 -5.58 1.93 -10.22
CA ILE A 341 -5.15 2.44 -11.54
C ILE A 341 -6.04 3.63 -11.95
N ALA A 342 -7.37 3.45 -11.90
CA ALA A 342 -8.33 4.47 -12.29
C ALA A 342 -8.20 5.74 -11.44
N THR A 343 -8.09 5.59 -10.12
CA THR A 343 -7.98 6.75 -9.20
C THR A 343 -6.65 7.48 -9.33
N THR A 344 -5.55 6.76 -9.57
CA THR A 344 -4.23 7.35 -9.83
C THR A 344 -4.24 8.15 -11.14
N LEU A 345 -4.76 7.56 -12.23
CA LEU A 345 -4.88 8.24 -13.52
C LEU A 345 -5.83 9.44 -13.46
N ALA A 346 -6.97 9.31 -12.78
CA ALA A 346 -7.91 10.44 -12.61
C ALA A 346 -7.25 11.61 -11.85
N GLY A 347 -6.47 11.31 -10.81
CA GLY A 347 -5.71 12.31 -10.07
C GLY A 347 -4.66 13.01 -10.94
N LEU A 348 -3.91 12.24 -11.74
CA LEU A 348 -2.93 12.80 -12.67
C LEU A 348 -3.62 13.65 -13.73
N ARG A 349 -4.70 13.16 -14.34
CA ARG A 349 -5.49 13.90 -15.36
C ARG A 349 -6.04 15.22 -14.81
N ALA A 350 -6.57 15.22 -13.59
CA ALA A 350 -7.04 16.45 -12.95
C ALA A 350 -5.91 17.46 -12.69
N ALA A 351 -4.69 16.99 -12.44
CA ALA A 351 -3.53 17.84 -12.20
C ALA A 351 -2.94 18.45 -13.49
N VAL A 352 -2.90 17.67 -14.58
CA VAL A 352 -2.21 18.05 -15.82
C VAL A 352 -3.16 18.55 -16.94
N GLY A 353 -4.47 18.45 -16.71
CA GLY A 353 -5.49 18.91 -17.68
C GLY A 353 -5.42 18.12 -18.98
N SER A 354 -5.17 18.80 -20.10
CA SER A 354 -5.09 18.21 -21.45
C SER A 354 -3.68 17.77 -21.85
N GLU A 355 -2.69 17.86 -20.96
CA GLU A 355 -1.33 17.37 -21.24
C GLU A 355 -1.34 15.86 -21.44
N ARG A 356 -0.41 15.35 -22.27
CA ARG A 356 -0.39 13.95 -22.66
C ARG A 356 -0.01 13.03 -21.52
N ILE A 357 -0.78 11.96 -21.29
CA ILE A 357 -0.49 10.89 -20.33
C ILE A 357 -0.27 9.57 -21.08
N ILE A 358 0.89 8.99 -20.90
CA ILE A 358 1.22 7.62 -21.33
C ILE A 358 1.18 6.72 -20.09
N ALA A 359 0.20 5.82 -20.02
CA ALA A 359 0.10 4.83 -18.95
C ALA A 359 0.85 3.55 -19.34
N VAL A 360 1.75 3.10 -18.47
CA VAL A 360 2.50 1.86 -18.64
C VAL A 360 2.13 0.92 -17.50
N LEU A 361 1.66 -0.29 -17.79
CA LEU A 361 1.18 -1.24 -16.78
C LEU A 361 1.87 -2.59 -16.90
N GLU A 362 2.40 -3.11 -15.78
CA GLU A 362 2.82 -4.50 -15.59
C GLU A 362 1.79 -5.24 -14.70
N PRO A 363 0.95 -6.15 -15.24
CA PRO A 363 0.05 -6.98 -14.43
C PRO A 363 0.83 -8.10 -13.73
N ARG A 364 1.26 -7.85 -12.49
CA ARG A 364 2.19 -8.72 -11.76
C ARG A 364 1.63 -9.32 -10.48
N SER A 365 0.69 -8.65 -9.79
CA SER A 365 0.11 -9.20 -8.55
C SER A 365 -0.57 -10.55 -8.82
N ASN A 366 -0.66 -11.42 -7.80
CA ASN A 366 -1.30 -12.73 -7.95
C ASN A 366 -2.71 -12.62 -8.55
N THR A 367 -3.53 -11.72 -8.03
CA THR A 367 -4.88 -11.46 -8.53
C THR A 367 -4.89 -11.01 -10.00
N MET A 368 -3.98 -10.12 -10.40
CA MET A 368 -3.84 -9.68 -11.79
C MET A 368 -3.36 -10.81 -12.70
N ARG A 369 -2.39 -11.63 -12.26
CA ARG A 369 -1.90 -12.78 -13.03
C ARG A 369 -2.96 -13.84 -13.26
N MET A 370 -3.87 -14.03 -12.31
CA MET A 370 -5.02 -14.94 -12.45
C MET A 370 -6.13 -14.41 -13.37
N GLY A 371 -6.04 -13.16 -13.85
CA GLY A 371 -7.04 -12.54 -14.73
C GLY A 371 -8.36 -12.18 -14.04
N THR A 372 -8.42 -12.17 -12.72
CA THR A 372 -9.65 -11.91 -11.95
C THR A 372 -10.29 -10.57 -12.30
N HIS A 373 -9.48 -9.55 -12.62
CA HIS A 373 -9.93 -8.20 -12.94
C HIS A 373 -9.84 -7.83 -14.43
N GLN A 374 -9.67 -8.82 -15.33
CA GLN A 374 -9.47 -8.58 -16.75
C GLN A 374 -10.54 -7.67 -17.36
N GLN A 375 -11.82 -7.86 -17.01
CA GLN A 375 -12.94 -7.10 -17.56
C GLN A 375 -12.95 -5.61 -17.12
N ALA A 376 -12.43 -5.29 -15.93
CA ALA A 376 -12.39 -3.92 -15.41
C ALA A 376 -11.12 -3.17 -15.83
N LEU A 377 -10.13 -3.86 -16.39
CA LEU A 377 -8.80 -3.29 -16.61
C LEU A 377 -8.80 -2.22 -17.69
N ALA A 378 -9.46 -2.45 -18.83
CA ALA A 378 -9.57 -1.48 -19.92
C ALA A 378 -10.22 -0.18 -19.42
N GLN A 379 -11.35 -0.29 -18.73
CA GLN A 379 -12.05 0.86 -18.17
C GLN A 379 -11.18 1.67 -17.20
N SER A 380 -10.34 1.01 -16.40
CA SER A 380 -9.45 1.67 -15.44
C SER A 380 -8.35 2.52 -16.08
N LEU A 381 -8.03 2.27 -17.35
CA LEU A 381 -6.97 2.95 -18.11
C LEU A 381 -7.48 4.07 -19.03
N MET A 382 -8.78 4.32 -19.06
CA MET A 382 -9.43 5.25 -20.01
C MET A 382 -8.97 6.71 -19.91
N GLN A 383 -8.43 7.13 -18.75
CA GLN A 383 -7.95 8.51 -18.54
C GLN A 383 -6.58 8.79 -19.19
N ALA A 384 -5.88 7.75 -19.67
CA ALA A 384 -4.63 7.91 -20.39
C ALA A 384 -4.87 8.16 -21.88
N ASP A 385 -3.98 8.93 -22.52
CA ASP A 385 -4.01 9.16 -23.97
C ASP A 385 -3.41 7.96 -24.71
N ASP A 386 -2.36 7.36 -24.17
CA ASP A 386 -1.75 6.13 -24.64
C ASP A 386 -1.63 5.10 -23.50
N VAL A 387 -1.78 3.82 -23.85
CA VAL A 387 -1.65 2.71 -22.91
C VAL A 387 -0.65 1.69 -23.44
N LEU A 388 0.38 1.41 -22.68
CA LEU A 388 1.39 0.42 -23.00
C LEU A 388 1.36 -0.70 -21.96
N LEU A 389 0.99 -1.90 -22.40
CA LEU A 389 0.82 -3.07 -21.55
C LEU A 389 2.06 -3.96 -21.68
N TYR A 390 2.68 -4.29 -20.56
CA TYR A 390 3.76 -5.28 -20.55
C TYR A 390 3.19 -6.66 -20.25
N GLN A 391 3.41 -7.62 -21.16
CA GLN A 391 3.03 -9.01 -21.00
C GLN A 391 4.20 -9.82 -20.43
N PRO A 392 4.31 -10.02 -19.10
CA PRO A 392 5.41 -10.79 -18.53
C PRO A 392 5.29 -12.27 -18.87
N ALA A 393 6.42 -12.98 -18.89
CA ALA A 393 6.41 -14.43 -19.01
C ALA A 393 5.62 -15.07 -17.85
N GLY A 394 4.74 -16.03 -18.18
CA GLY A 394 3.90 -16.72 -17.18
C GLY A 394 2.70 -15.92 -16.69
N LEU A 395 2.22 -14.95 -17.46
CA LEU A 395 0.87 -14.41 -17.29
C LEU A 395 -0.13 -15.42 -17.84
N ASP A 396 -1.11 -15.85 -17.05
CA ASP A 396 -2.01 -16.97 -17.38
C ASP A 396 -3.10 -16.61 -18.41
N TRP A 397 -3.17 -15.33 -18.83
CA TRP A 397 -4.15 -14.81 -19.78
C TRP A 397 -3.54 -13.80 -20.76
N ASN A 398 -4.24 -13.50 -21.85
CA ASN A 398 -3.78 -12.61 -22.92
C ASN A 398 -4.29 -11.19 -22.70
N LEU A 399 -3.41 -10.19 -22.80
CA LEU A 399 -3.72 -8.77 -22.71
C LEU A 399 -4.41 -8.21 -23.97
N GLN A 400 -4.45 -8.94 -25.09
CA GLN A 400 -5.02 -8.47 -26.35
C GLN A 400 -6.47 -7.99 -26.24
N PRO A 401 -7.39 -8.67 -25.52
CA PRO A 401 -8.76 -8.18 -25.36
C PRO A 401 -8.84 -6.80 -24.66
N VAL A 402 -7.93 -6.54 -23.71
CA VAL A 402 -7.86 -5.23 -23.04
C VAL A 402 -7.39 -4.15 -24.01
N ALA A 403 -6.37 -4.45 -24.80
CA ALA A 403 -5.87 -3.51 -25.81
C ALA A 403 -6.92 -3.22 -26.89
N ASP A 404 -7.63 -4.25 -27.35
CA ASP A 404 -8.70 -4.12 -28.36
C ASP A 404 -9.85 -3.24 -27.84
N GLU A 405 -10.29 -3.43 -26.58
CA GLU A 405 -11.33 -2.63 -25.95
C GLU A 405 -10.93 -1.16 -25.85
N LEU A 406 -9.68 -0.87 -25.45
CA LEU A 406 -9.14 0.50 -25.40
C LEU A 406 -9.10 1.17 -26.80
N CYS A 407 -8.90 0.42 -27.86
CA CYS A 407 -8.91 0.93 -29.23
C CYS A 407 -10.33 1.18 -29.78
N VAL A 408 -11.33 0.41 -29.37
CA VAL A 408 -12.73 0.50 -29.84
C VAL A 408 -13.46 1.68 -29.20
N THR A 409 -13.32 1.90 -27.91
CA THR A 409 -14.01 2.97 -27.15
C THR A 409 -13.67 4.37 -27.68
N ASN A 410 -12.48 4.55 -28.27
CA ASN A 410 -12.08 5.83 -28.86
C ASN A 410 -12.70 6.12 -30.24
N ARG A 411 -13.24 5.13 -30.94
CA ARG A 411 -13.92 5.36 -32.23
C ARG A 411 -15.32 5.95 -32.06
N SER A 412 -15.98 5.76 -30.91
CA SER A 412 -17.31 6.28 -30.66
C SER A 412 -17.35 7.77 -30.29
N ASP A 413 -16.26 8.33 -29.76
CA ASP A 413 -16.18 9.73 -29.34
C ASP A 413 -15.55 10.67 -30.40
N SER A 414 -15.04 10.12 -31.51
CA SER A 414 -14.37 10.91 -32.56
C SER A 414 -15.32 11.31 -33.67
N THR A 415 -16.31 12.16 -33.38
CA THR A 415 -17.01 13.00 -34.40
C THR A 415 -16.35 14.37 -34.53
N ASN A 416 -15.05 14.48 -34.47
CA ASN A 416 -14.31 15.71 -34.74
C ASN A 416 -13.57 15.62 -36.07
N GLU A 417 -13.89 16.56 -36.98
CA GLU A 417 -13.39 16.77 -38.34
C GLU A 417 -11.87 17.09 -38.44
N SER A 418 -11.08 16.85 -37.42
CA SER A 418 -9.60 16.97 -37.50
C SER A 418 -8.98 15.59 -37.70
N GLY A 419 -8.62 15.26 -38.93
CA GLY A 419 -8.07 13.96 -39.36
C GLY A 419 -6.78 13.50 -38.66
N ILE A 420 -6.79 13.44 -37.35
CA ILE A 420 -5.75 12.80 -36.53
C ILE A 420 -6.14 11.33 -36.40
N ASP A 421 -5.32 10.49 -37.00
CA ASP A 421 -5.44 9.03 -36.90
C ASP A 421 -5.21 8.57 -35.46
N ASN A 422 -6.29 8.33 -34.71
CA ASN A 422 -6.28 7.81 -33.35
C ASN A 422 -6.11 6.27 -33.27
N SER A 423 -5.52 5.65 -34.30
CA SER A 423 -5.49 4.19 -34.47
C SER A 423 -4.58 3.41 -33.50
N HIS A 424 -3.82 4.06 -32.60
CA HIS A 424 -2.83 3.39 -31.77
C HIS A 424 -2.81 3.82 -30.32
N LYS A 425 -3.96 3.81 -29.62
CA LYS A 425 -4.00 4.13 -28.20
C LYS A 425 -3.40 3.06 -27.30
N ALA A 426 -3.47 1.79 -27.69
CA ALA A 426 -2.94 0.69 -26.86
C ALA A 426 -1.94 -0.19 -27.64
N ALA A 427 -0.85 -0.60 -26.96
CA ALA A 427 0.12 -1.58 -27.49
C ALA A 427 0.56 -2.56 -26.39
N ILE A 428 0.99 -3.76 -26.81
CA ILE A 428 1.46 -4.81 -25.91
C ILE A 428 2.90 -5.14 -26.24
N HIS A 429 3.74 -5.20 -25.21
CA HIS A 429 5.16 -5.55 -25.33
C HIS A 429 5.52 -6.72 -24.42
N GLN A 430 6.42 -7.59 -24.90
CA GLN A 430 6.95 -8.74 -24.14
C GLN A 430 8.42 -8.51 -23.71
N HIS A 431 9.07 -7.51 -24.29
CA HIS A 431 10.46 -7.17 -23.98
C HIS A 431 10.56 -5.73 -23.48
N ILE A 432 11.31 -5.54 -22.41
CA ILE A 432 11.47 -4.23 -21.75
C ILE A 432 12.08 -3.18 -22.70
N ASN A 433 13.05 -3.56 -23.53
CA ASN A 433 13.70 -2.61 -24.45
C ASN A 433 12.74 -2.11 -25.53
N ASP A 434 11.88 -2.99 -26.07
CA ASP A 434 10.86 -2.60 -27.06
C ASP A 434 9.82 -1.68 -26.44
N LEU A 435 9.42 -1.96 -25.19
CA LEU A 435 8.52 -1.11 -24.41
C LEU A 435 9.15 0.29 -24.20
N ILE A 436 10.41 0.37 -23.78
CA ILE A 436 11.10 1.65 -23.57
C ILE A 436 11.20 2.43 -24.89
N SER A 437 11.55 1.80 -26.00
CA SER A 437 11.63 2.43 -27.32
C SER A 437 10.27 2.99 -27.77
N ASP A 438 9.15 2.27 -27.56
CA ASP A 438 7.81 2.74 -27.89
C ASP A 438 7.40 3.91 -26.96
N ILE A 439 7.68 3.84 -25.64
CA ILE A 439 7.44 4.97 -24.73
C ILE A 439 8.18 6.20 -25.23
N THR A 440 9.47 6.08 -25.52
CA THR A 440 10.33 7.18 -25.97
C THR A 440 9.83 7.78 -27.29
N MET A 441 9.48 6.94 -28.25
CA MET A 441 8.94 7.37 -29.55
C MET A 441 7.63 8.17 -29.35
N ARG A 442 6.68 7.64 -28.58
CA ARG A 442 5.40 8.30 -28.31
C ARG A 442 5.56 9.58 -27.52
N ALA A 443 6.41 9.59 -26.50
CA ALA A 443 6.64 10.76 -25.67
C ALA A 443 7.28 11.92 -26.45
N LYS A 444 8.15 11.62 -27.44
CA LYS A 444 8.80 12.61 -28.32
C LYS A 444 7.98 12.98 -29.58
N ALA A 445 6.90 12.25 -29.89
CA ALA A 445 6.13 12.46 -31.14
C ALA A 445 5.35 13.77 -31.17
N GLN A 446 5.10 14.42 -30.03
CA GLN A 446 4.36 15.69 -29.93
C GLN A 446 5.18 16.75 -29.22
N SER A 447 4.99 18.01 -29.62
CA SER A 447 5.53 19.17 -28.91
C SER A 447 4.64 19.47 -27.70
N GLY A 448 5.19 19.49 -26.48
CA GLY A 448 4.49 19.84 -25.25
C GLY A 448 4.83 18.90 -24.09
N PRO A 449 4.37 19.20 -22.88
CA PRO A 449 4.59 18.33 -21.71
C PRO A 449 3.99 16.94 -21.90
N CYS A 450 4.69 15.93 -21.43
CA CYS A 450 4.25 14.54 -21.46
C CYS A 450 4.49 13.88 -20.10
N HIS A 451 3.54 13.08 -19.65
CA HIS A 451 3.57 12.38 -18.37
C HIS A 451 3.56 10.88 -18.60
N VAL A 452 4.65 10.20 -18.24
CA VAL A 452 4.77 8.75 -18.33
C VAL A 452 4.54 8.17 -16.96
N LEU A 453 3.38 7.53 -16.75
CA LEU A 453 3.00 6.90 -15.49
C LEU A 453 3.26 5.39 -15.57
N ILE A 454 4.25 4.91 -14.84
CA ILE A 454 4.63 3.49 -14.80
C ILE A 454 4.01 2.85 -13.55
N MET A 455 3.16 1.85 -13.74
CA MET A 455 2.40 1.17 -12.69
C MET A 455 2.80 -0.30 -12.59
N SER A 456 3.36 -0.69 -11.44
CA SER A 456 3.75 -2.06 -11.12
C SER A 456 3.93 -2.25 -9.62
N ASN A 457 3.56 -3.41 -9.08
CA ASN A 457 3.88 -3.78 -7.70
C ASN A 457 5.24 -4.50 -7.56
N GLY A 458 6.03 -4.58 -8.62
CA GLY A 458 7.39 -5.15 -8.65
C GLY A 458 8.46 -4.16 -9.06
N GLY A 459 9.69 -4.63 -9.21
CA GLY A 459 10.83 -3.81 -9.63
C GLY A 459 10.86 -3.46 -11.12
N PHE A 460 9.99 -4.03 -11.93
CA PHE A 460 9.81 -3.83 -13.38
C PHE A 460 11.13 -3.71 -14.14
N ALA A 461 12.07 -4.63 -13.85
CA ALA A 461 13.40 -4.71 -14.44
C ALA A 461 14.20 -3.37 -14.47
N GLY A 462 13.92 -2.44 -13.55
CA GLY A 462 14.56 -1.12 -13.50
C GLY A 462 14.20 -0.21 -14.66
N ILE A 463 12.99 -0.32 -15.19
CA ILE A 463 12.51 0.43 -16.37
C ILE A 463 12.66 1.95 -16.22
N HIS A 464 12.48 2.50 -15.01
CA HIS A 464 12.54 3.94 -14.77
C HIS A 464 13.90 4.54 -15.14
N ASP A 465 14.98 3.95 -14.61
CA ASP A 465 16.35 4.45 -14.84
C ASP A 465 16.75 4.27 -16.32
N LYS A 466 16.36 3.14 -16.92
CA LYS A 466 16.61 2.86 -18.34
C LYS A 466 15.88 3.85 -19.25
N LEU A 467 14.60 4.12 -18.94
CA LEU A 467 13.82 5.09 -19.72
C LEU A 467 14.39 6.51 -19.59
N LEU A 468 14.72 6.95 -18.38
CA LEU A 468 15.31 8.29 -18.18
C LEU A 468 16.67 8.45 -18.89
N ALA A 469 17.42 7.37 -19.06
CA ALA A 469 18.69 7.39 -19.81
C ALA A 469 18.49 7.45 -21.33
N GLU A 470 17.31 7.02 -21.87
CA GLU A 470 16.98 7.01 -23.30
C GLU A 470 16.23 8.28 -23.74
N LEU A 471 15.57 8.98 -22.81
CA LEU A 471 14.88 10.25 -23.06
C LEU A 471 15.85 11.41 -23.27
#